data_5a95ee6133426bdf3817e1b9380cc523
#
_entry.id   5a95ee6133426bdf3817e1b9380cc523
#
_cell.length_a   1.000
_cell.length_b   1.000
_cell.length_c   1.000
_cell.angle_alpha   90.00
_cell.angle_beta   90.00
_cell.angle_gamma   90.00
#
_symmetry.space_group_name_H-M   'P 1'
#
loop_
_entity.id
_entity.type
_entity.pdbx_description
1 polymer ?
#
loop_
_entity_poly.entity_id
_entity_poly.type
_entity_poly.pdbx_seq_one_letter_code
_entity_poly.pdbx_strand_id
1 'polypeptide(L)'
;MGVAYAADSSVNVLVYTRREDAVDHARYQRWLEETIPSGQPYAISDPVLSGFLRVVTHPRVFTPPSPIRLALDFARQVREQANCQVIAPGFRHWQIFTGLCQSISATGNLVPDVWFAALAIESGCEWVTTDRDYQRFPGLRWRHPLTGDASK
;
A
#
# COMPACT_ATOMS: atom_id res chain seq x y z
N MET A 1 -6.07 -3.74 -19.35
CA MET A 1 -5.73 -4.93 -18.61
C MET A 1 -5.26 -4.60 -17.20
N GLY A 2 -4.18 -4.05 -16.93
CA GLY A 2 -3.74 -3.73 -15.58
C GLY A 2 -4.30 -2.47 -14.96
N VAL A 3 -5.21 -1.77 -15.62
CA VAL A 3 -5.66 -0.44 -15.20
C VAL A 3 -6.33 -0.48 -13.82
N ALA A 4 -7.16 -1.49 -13.58
CA ALA A 4 -7.86 -1.61 -12.30
C ALA A 4 -6.90 -1.92 -11.13
N TYR A 5 -5.68 -2.36 -11.43
CA TYR A 5 -4.72 -2.77 -10.43
C TYR A 5 -3.66 -1.71 -10.19
N ALA A 6 -3.46 -0.85 -11.17
CA ALA A 6 -2.50 0.24 -11.06
C ALA A 6 -3.01 1.36 -10.16
N ALA A 7 -4.30 1.35 -9.85
CA ALA A 7 -4.90 2.42 -9.05
C ALA A 7 -4.39 2.46 -7.62
N ASP A 8 -3.88 1.35 -7.10
CA ASP A 8 -3.36 1.31 -5.73
C ASP A 8 -1.95 0.72 -5.72
N SER A 9 -0.98 1.60 -5.69
CA SER A 9 0.43 1.24 -5.75
C SER A 9 0.95 0.58 -4.48
N SER A 10 0.33 0.82 -3.33
CA SER A 10 0.71 0.14 -2.08
C SER A 10 0.23 -1.30 -2.07
N VAL A 11 -0.89 -1.60 -2.73
CA VAL A 11 -1.31 -2.98 -2.97
C VAL A 11 -0.24 -3.71 -3.78
N ASN A 12 0.32 -3.06 -4.79
CA ASN A 12 1.34 -3.66 -5.64
C ASN A 12 2.58 -4.08 -4.86
N VAL A 13 2.97 -3.35 -3.82
CA VAL A 13 4.09 -3.74 -2.97
C VAL A 13 3.86 -5.13 -2.39
N LEU A 14 2.67 -5.39 -1.87
CA LEU A 14 2.33 -6.72 -1.31
C LEU A 14 2.19 -7.79 -2.40
N VAL A 15 1.60 -7.44 -3.54
CA VAL A 15 1.46 -8.36 -4.68
C VAL A 15 2.84 -8.82 -5.16
N TYR A 16 3.76 -7.90 -5.37
CA TYR A 16 5.10 -8.22 -5.82
C TYR A 16 5.87 -9.07 -4.81
N THR A 17 5.62 -8.84 -3.52
CA THR A 17 6.23 -9.64 -2.46
C THR A 17 5.74 -11.09 -2.47
N ARG A 18 4.45 -11.30 -2.74
CA ARG A 18 3.82 -12.62 -2.59
C ARG A 18 3.88 -13.47 -3.87
N ARG A 19 3.75 -12.86 -5.06
CA ARG A 19 3.65 -13.60 -6.32
C ARG A 19 5.01 -13.77 -6.95
N GLU A 20 5.44 -15.02 -7.12
CA GLU A 20 6.73 -15.37 -7.72
C GLU A 20 6.87 -14.91 -9.18
N ASP A 21 5.73 -14.82 -9.88
CA ASP A 21 5.68 -14.40 -11.27
C ASP A 21 5.53 -12.88 -11.43
N ALA A 22 5.52 -12.14 -10.33
CA ALA A 22 5.44 -10.69 -10.37
C ALA A 22 6.82 -10.05 -10.63
N VAL A 23 6.79 -8.82 -11.16
CA VAL A 23 8.00 -8.05 -11.45
C VAL A 23 8.80 -7.82 -10.16
N ASP A 24 10.12 -8.05 -10.23
CA ASP A 24 11.03 -7.82 -9.12
C ASP A 24 10.67 -8.57 -7.83
N HIS A 25 9.96 -9.70 -7.94
CA HIS A 25 9.50 -10.45 -6.78
C HIS A 25 10.61 -10.71 -5.76
N ALA A 26 11.80 -11.16 -6.19
CA ALA A 26 12.88 -11.49 -5.26
C ALA A 26 13.34 -10.28 -4.46
N ARG A 27 13.36 -9.09 -5.06
CA ARG A 27 13.75 -7.86 -4.38
C ARG A 27 12.71 -7.42 -3.36
N TYR A 28 11.43 -7.50 -3.72
CA TYR A 28 10.33 -7.15 -2.82
C TYR A 28 10.22 -8.14 -1.67
N GLN A 29 10.39 -9.44 -1.95
CA GLN A 29 10.37 -10.46 -0.91
C GLN A 29 11.50 -10.23 0.11
N ARG A 30 12.69 -9.94 -0.36
CA ARG A 30 13.83 -9.65 0.51
C ARG A 30 13.57 -8.40 1.36
N TRP A 31 13.03 -7.36 0.76
CA TRP A 31 12.68 -6.15 1.48
C TRP A 31 11.71 -6.43 2.63
N LEU A 32 10.66 -7.21 2.37
CA LEU A 32 9.68 -7.54 3.41
C LEU A 32 10.28 -8.44 4.50
N GLU A 33 11.09 -9.41 4.12
CA GLU A 33 11.76 -10.31 5.05
C GLU A 33 12.73 -9.56 5.98
N GLU A 34 13.30 -8.48 5.52
CA GLU A 34 14.16 -7.62 6.32
C GLU A 34 13.33 -6.66 7.19
N THR A 35 12.20 -6.19 6.68
CA THR A 35 11.36 -5.18 7.34
C THR A 35 10.63 -5.75 8.54
N ILE A 36 9.97 -6.89 8.39
CA ILE A 36 9.16 -7.48 9.46
C ILE A 36 10.01 -7.89 10.68
N PRO A 37 11.08 -8.68 10.51
CA PRO A 37 11.88 -9.12 11.66
C PRO A 37 12.74 -8.01 12.27
N SER A 38 12.86 -6.84 11.61
CA SER A 38 13.69 -5.75 12.13
C SER A 38 13.22 -5.21 13.48
N GLY A 39 11.98 -5.48 13.87
CA GLY A 39 11.37 -4.94 15.07
C GLY A 39 10.91 -3.50 14.92
N GLN A 40 11.18 -2.85 13.79
CA GLN A 40 10.67 -1.52 13.52
C GLN A 40 9.16 -1.55 13.35
N PRO A 41 8.44 -0.61 13.96
CA PRO A 41 7.00 -0.58 13.80
C PRO A 41 6.61 -0.27 12.35
N TYR A 42 5.60 -0.96 11.86
CA TYR A 42 4.99 -0.63 10.58
C TYR A 42 3.46 -0.66 10.72
N ALA A 43 2.79 -0.02 9.79
CA ALA A 43 1.34 0.04 9.78
C ALA A 43 0.78 -0.59 8.52
N ILE A 44 -0.43 -1.10 8.64
CA ILE A 44 -1.18 -1.64 7.51
C ILE A 44 -2.64 -1.16 7.62
N SER A 45 -3.29 -0.96 6.47
CA SER A 45 -4.71 -0.65 6.46
C SER A 45 -5.48 -1.79 5.81
N ASP A 46 -6.68 -2.04 6.30
CA ASP A 46 -7.52 -3.11 5.76
C ASP A 46 -7.89 -2.90 4.29
N PRO A 47 -8.15 -1.66 3.79
CA PRO A 47 -8.35 -1.44 2.35
C PRO A 47 -7.17 -1.89 1.48
N VAL A 48 -5.92 -1.71 1.94
CA VAL A 48 -4.75 -2.19 1.20
C VAL A 48 -4.74 -3.72 1.16
N LEU A 49 -5.01 -4.39 2.27
CA LEU A 49 -5.09 -5.85 2.30
C LEU A 49 -6.23 -6.37 1.43
N SER A 50 -7.39 -5.72 1.46
CA SER A 50 -8.51 -6.07 0.60
C SER A 50 -8.12 -5.97 -0.88
N GLY A 51 -7.43 -4.89 -1.25
CA GLY A 51 -6.93 -4.72 -2.61
C GLY A 51 -5.92 -5.81 -3.00
N PHE A 52 -5.03 -6.18 -2.09
CA PHE A 52 -4.10 -7.27 -2.30
C PHE A 52 -4.83 -8.58 -2.61
N LEU A 53 -5.82 -8.93 -1.77
CA LEU A 53 -6.61 -10.15 -1.99
C LEU A 53 -7.29 -10.14 -3.35
N ARG A 54 -7.87 -9.00 -3.73
CA ARG A 54 -8.54 -8.86 -5.03
C ARG A 54 -7.59 -9.12 -6.20
N VAL A 55 -6.40 -8.57 -6.16
CA VAL A 55 -5.45 -8.66 -7.27
C VAL A 55 -4.86 -10.06 -7.39
N VAL A 56 -4.39 -10.67 -6.28
CA VAL A 56 -3.71 -11.97 -6.37
C VAL A 56 -4.66 -13.13 -6.67
N THR A 57 -5.95 -12.96 -6.38
CA THR A 57 -6.97 -13.98 -6.69
C THR A 57 -7.63 -13.76 -8.04
N HIS A 58 -7.27 -12.69 -8.77
CA HIS A 58 -7.96 -12.32 -10.01
C HIS A 58 -7.42 -13.14 -11.19
N PRO A 59 -8.27 -13.93 -11.86
CA PRO A 59 -7.81 -14.84 -12.93
C PRO A 59 -7.33 -14.12 -14.19
N ARG A 60 -7.66 -12.83 -14.35
CA ARG A 60 -7.17 -12.03 -15.48
C ARG A 60 -5.81 -11.39 -15.21
N VAL A 61 -5.38 -11.37 -13.94
CA VAL A 61 -4.07 -10.81 -13.57
C VAL A 61 -3.03 -11.90 -13.51
N PHE A 62 -3.36 -13.01 -12.87
CA PHE A 62 -2.45 -14.14 -12.68
C PHE A 62 -3.08 -15.43 -13.18
N THR A 63 -2.26 -16.24 -13.82
CA THR A 63 -2.69 -17.54 -14.37
C THR A 63 -1.67 -18.59 -13.94
N PRO A 64 -1.97 -19.44 -12.95
CA PRO A 64 -3.21 -19.44 -12.16
C PRO A 64 -3.22 -18.35 -11.09
N PRO A 65 -4.41 -17.89 -10.65
CA PRO A 65 -4.51 -16.97 -9.54
C PRO A 65 -4.20 -17.66 -8.22
N SER A 66 -3.85 -16.88 -7.21
CA SER A 66 -3.65 -17.43 -5.86
C SER A 66 -4.97 -17.92 -5.29
N PRO A 67 -5.02 -19.12 -4.68
CA PRO A 67 -6.19 -19.52 -3.92
C PRO A 67 -6.44 -18.54 -2.76
N ILE A 68 -7.71 -18.23 -2.51
CA ILE A 68 -8.04 -17.25 -1.46
C ILE A 68 -7.49 -17.65 -0.10
N ARG A 69 -7.47 -18.94 0.21
CA ARG A 69 -6.95 -19.43 1.49
C ARG A 69 -5.48 -19.05 1.69
N LEU A 70 -4.66 -19.21 0.65
CA LEU A 70 -3.24 -18.88 0.73
C LEU A 70 -3.02 -17.36 0.77
N ALA A 71 -3.83 -16.62 0.03
CA ALA A 71 -3.77 -15.16 0.06
C ALA A 71 -4.15 -14.62 1.44
N LEU A 72 -5.17 -15.19 2.07
CA LEU A 72 -5.57 -14.81 3.42
C LEU A 72 -4.48 -15.15 4.45
N ASP A 73 -3.80 -16.28 4.30
CA ASP A 73 -2.70 -16.65 5.19
C ASP A 73 -1.58 -15.61 5.15
N PHE A 74 -1.22 -15.16 3.94
CA PHE A 74 -0.21 -14.11 3.80
C PHE A 74 -0.68 -12.80 4.44
N ALA A 75 -1.92 -12.38 4.17
CA ALA A 75 -2.46 -11.16 4.73
C ALA A 75 -2.46 -11.20 6.26
N ARG A 76 -2.83 -12.34 6.85
CA ARG A 76 -2.78 -12.50 8.31
C ARG A 76 -1.36 -12.40 8.85
N GLN A 77 -0.39 -13.00 8.17
CA GLN A 77 1.00 -12.93 8.60
C GLN A 77 1.50 -11.51 8.67
N VAL A 78 1.15 -10.69 7.67
CA VAL A 78 1.54 -9.27 7.62
C VAL A 78 0.83 -8.48 8.73
N ARG A 79 -0.46 -8.74 8.93
CA ARG A 79 -1.32 -7.94 9.82
C ARG A 79 -1.12 -8.29 11.30
N GLU A 80 -0.77 -9.52 11.61
CA GLU A 80 -0.75 -10.03 12.99
C GLU A 80 0.63 -10.03 13.63
N GLN A 81 1.64 -9.42 13.01
CA GLN A 81 2.95 -9.28 13.62
C GLN A 81 2.89 -8.34 14.83
N ALA A 82 3.74 -8.61 15.82
CA ALA A 82 3.77 -7.81 17.06
C ALA A 82 4.12 -6.34 16.79
N ASN A 83 4.91 -6.09 15.76
CA ASN A 83 5.30 -4.73 15.38
C ASN A 83 4.39 -4.09 14.33
N CYS A 84 3.26 -4.72 14.00
CA CYS A 84 2.27 -4.18 13.08
C CYS A 84 1.18 -3.43 13.82
N GLN A 85 0.87 -2.23 13.36
CA GLN A 85 -0.27 -1.46 13.81
C GLN A 85 -1.27 -1.36 12.68
N VAL A 86 -2.52 -1.77 12.91
CA VAL A 86 -3.59 -1.60 11.95
C VAL A 86 -4.13 -0.18 12.09
N ILE A 87 -4.06 0.61 11.01
CA ILE A 87 -4.54 1.99 11.01
C ILE A 87 -5.84 2.10 10.22
N ALA A 88 -6.68 3.04 10.65
CA ALA A 88 -7.95 3.34 10.02
C ALA A 88 -8.22 4.84 10.16
N PRO A 89 -9.11 5.41 9.33
CA PRO A 89 -9.43 6.82 9.44
C PRO A 89 -9.97 7.18 10.84
N GLY A 90 -9.39 8.22 11.43
CA GLY A 90 -9.86 8.81 12.66
C GLY A 90 -10.72 10.04 12.37
N PHE A 91 -10.98 10.83 13.40
CA PHE A 91 -11.89 11.97 13.27
C PHE A 91 -11.31 13.12 12.43
N ARG A 92 -9.99 13.17 12.24
CA ARG A 92 -9.34 14.21 11.44
C ARG A 92 -9.18 13.82 9.98
N HIS A 93 -9.36 12.55 9.64
CA HIS A 93 -9.08 12.06 8.29
C HIS A 93 -9.90 12.81 7.23
N TRP A 94 -11.19 13.00 7.43
CA TRP A 94 -12.04 13.67 6.45
C TRP A 94 -11.57 15.09 6.17
N GLN A 95 -11.20 15.82 7.21
CA GLN A 95 -10.73 17.19 7.06
C GLN A 95 -9.41 17.25 6.29
N ILE A 96 -8.47 16.35 6.59
CA ILE A 96 -7.20 16.26 5.88
C ILE A 96 -7.44 15.88 4.42
N PHE A 97 -8.28 14.87 4.19
CA PHE A 97 -8.62 14.37 2.87
C PHE A 97 -9.23 15.47 2.00
N THR A 98 -10.26 16.15 2.48
CA THR A 98 -10.92 17.20 1.70
C THR A 98 -10.01 18.40 1.46
N GLY A 99 -9.18 18.76 2.44
CA GLY A 99 -8.21 19.82 2.29
C GLY A 99 -7.17 19.51 1.20
N LEU A 100 -6.67 18.28 1.16
CA LEU A 100 -5.77 17.85 0.10
C LEU A 100 -6.45 17.85 -1.27
N CYS A 101 -7.68 17.33 -1.34
CA CYS A 101 -8.44 17.35 -2.60
C CYS A 101 -8.54 18.76 -3.18
N GLN A 102 -8.81 19.74 -2.34
CA GLN A 102 -8.89 21.13 -2.77
C GLN A 102 -7.54 21.69 -3.19
N SER A 103 -6.49 21.43 -2.40
CA SER A 103 -5.18 22.03 -2.64
C SER A 103 -4.54 21.57 -3.94
N ILE A 104 -4.83 20.34 -4.38
CA ILE A 104 -4.27 19.80 -5.64
C ILE A 104 -5.31 19.66 -6.74
N SER A 105 -6.54 20.12 -6.51
CA SER A 105 -7.66 19.99 -7.45
C SER A 105 -7.85 18.54 -7.91
N ALA A 106 -7.94 17.63 -6.98
CA ALA A 106 -8.00 16.20 -7.26
C ALA A 106 -9.27 15.83 -8.04
N THR A 107 -9.12 14.99 -9.05
CA THR A 107 -10.23 14.48 -9.87
C THR A 107 -10.04 13.00 -10.16
N GLY A 108 -11.17 12.29 -10.34
CA GLY A 108 -11.16 10.92 -10.83
C GLY A 108 -10.31 9.98 -9.97
N ASN A 109 -9.44 9.25 -10.62
CA ASN A 109 -8.62 8.22 -9.98
C ASN A 109 -7.59 8.76 -9.00
N LEU A 110 -7.35 10.07 -8.99
CA LEU A 110 -6.48 10.67 -8.01
C LEU A 110 -7.14 10.74 -6.63
N VAL A 111 -8.47 10.79 -6.56
CA VAL A 111 -9.20 10.91 -5.30
C VAL A 111 -8.90 9.75 -4.33
N PRO A 112 -8.92 8.47 -4.74
CA PRO A 112 -8.52 7.39 -3.84
C PRO A 112 -7.09 7.52 -3.31
N ASP A 113 -6.16 8.02 -4.13
CA ASP A 113 -4.78 8.24 -3.69
C ASP A 113 -4.71 9.30 -2.59
N VAL A 114 -5.49 10.38 -2.74
CA VAL A 114 -5.59 11.41 -1.71
C VAL A 114 -6.13 10.84 -0.41
N TRP A 115 -7.07 9.91 -0.49
CA TRP A 115 -7.65 9.27 0.70
C TRP A 115 -6.56 8.51 1.48
N PHE A 116 -5.70 7.76 0.80
CA PHE A 116 -4.58 7.05 1.43
C PHE A 116 -3.53 8.02 1.96
N ALA A 117 -3.23 9.09 1.22
CA ALA A 117 -2.31 10.11 1.70
C ALA A 117 -2.81 10.73 3.01
N ALA A 118 -4.10 11.03 3.09
CA ALA A 118 -4.71 11.58 4.30
C ALA A 118 -4.64 10.59 5.47
N LEU A 119 -4.81 9.30 5.20
CA LEU A 119 -4.70 8.25 6.21
C LEU A 119 -3.28 8.21 6.80
N ALA A 120 -2.26 8.25 5.95
CA ALA A 120 -0.87 8.23 6.38
C ALA A 120 -0.52 9.50 7.19
N ILE A 121 -0.99 10.66 6.73
CA ILE A 121 -0.75 11.94 7.41
C ILE A 121 -1.38 11.92 8.80
N GLU A 122 -2.65 11.54 8.88
CA GLU A 122 -3.35 11.50 10.17
C GLU A 122 -2.68 10.55 11.15
N SER A 123 -2.24 9.40 10.66
CA SER A 123 -1.64 8.35 11.48
C SER A 123 -0.17 8.62 11.80
N GLY A 124 0.45 9.64 11.20
CA GLY A 124 1.86 9.94 11.39
C GLY A 124 2.80 8.92 10.76
N CYS A 125 2.35 8.23 9.72
CA CYS A 125 3.11 7.17 9.07
C CYS A 125 3.75 7.63 7.78
N GLU A 126 4.88 7.03 7.42
CA GLU A 126 5.44 7.15 6.10
C GLU A 126 4.70 6.19 5.16
N TRP A 127 4.28 6.69 4.00
CA TRP A 127 3.55 5.90 3.01
C TRP A 127 4.52 5.15 2.11
N VAL A 128 4.44 3.82 2.12
CA VAL A 128 5.28 2.98 1.25
C VAL A 128 4.50 2.66 -0.02
N THR A 129 5.06 3.04 -1.17
CA THR A 129 4.36 2.95 -2.44
C THR A 129 5.34 2.81 -3.59
N THR A 130 4.90 2.19 -4.69
CA THR A 130 5.66 2.15 -5.93
C THR A 130 5.42 3.38 -6.80
N ASP A 131 4.47 4.23 -6.43
CA ASP A 131 4.05 5.38 -7.23
C ASP A 131 4.69 6.67 -6.73
N ARG A 132 5.64 7.19 -7.51
CA ARG A 132 6.34 8.44 -7.18
C ARG A 132 5.43 9.66 -7.23
N ASP A 133 4.25 9.57 -7.84
CA ASP A 133 3.30 10.67 -7.90
C ASP A 133 2.76 11.06 -6.54
N TYR A 134 2.91 10.21 -5.52
CA TYR A 134 2.58 10.58 -4.14
C TYR A 134 3.42 11.75 -3.61
N GLN A 135 4.55 12.07 -4.24
CA GLN A 135 5.35 13.25 -3.88
C GLN A 135 4.58 14.57 -4.01
N ARG A 136 3.49 14.59 -4.80
CA ARG A 136 2.68 15.80 -5.00
C ARG A 136 1.84 16.18 -3.78
N PHE A 137 1.67 15.30 -2.82
CA PHE A 137 0.75 15.54 -1.70
C PHE A 137 1.46 16.29 -0.58
N PRO A 138 1.07 17.56 -0.30
CA PRO A 138 1.70 18.33 0.77
C PRO A 138 1.55 17.64 2.14
N GLY A 139 2.64 17.59 2.89
CA GLY A 139 2.64 17.01 4.22
C GLY A 139 2.80 15.51 4.28
N LEU A 140 2.77 14.83 3.14
CA LEU A 140 2.95 13.38 3.11
C LEU A 140 4.44 13.03 3.08
N ARG A 141 4.85 12.13 3.99
CA ARG A 141 6.13 11.43 3.87
C ARG A 141 5.88 10.11 3.14
N TRP A 142 6.68 9.84 2.13
CA TRP A 142 6.52 8.63 1.33
C TRP A 142 7.88 8.03 1.00
N ARG A 143 7.88 6.74 0.64
CA ARG A 143 9.10 6.02 0.27
C ARG A 143 8.78 4.93 -0.75
N HIS A 144 9.66 4.77 -1.73
CA HIS A 144 9.65 3.59 -2.59
C HIS A 144 10.46 2.48 -1.90
N PRO A 145 9.90 1.27 -1.75
CA PRO A 145 10.56 0.23 -0.93
C PRO A 145 11.91 -0.22 -1.46
N LEU A 146 12.11 -0.23 -2.78
CA LEU A 146 13.35 -0.76 -3.37
C LEU A 146 14.39 0.31 -3.62
N THR A 147 13.99 1.52 -3.98
CA THR A 147 14.93 2.57 -4.37
C THR A 147 15.30 3.48 -3.21
N GLY A 148 14.52 3.45 -2.14
CA GLY A 148 14.71 4.35 -1.01
C GLY A 148 14.37 5.80 -1.31
N ASP A 149 13.78 6.10 -2.48
CA ASP A 149 13.29 7.44 -2.77
C ASP A 149 12.25 7.83 -1.73
N ALA A 150 12.36 9.05 -1.24
CA ALA A 150 11.50 9.52 -0.18
C ALA A 150 11.24 11.01 -0.32
N SER A 151 10.16 11.48 0.33
CA SER A 151 9.90 12.90 0.48
C SER A 151 10.95 13.51 1.41
N LYS A 152 11.30 14.72 1.15
CA LYS A 152 12.22 15.48 1.99
C LYS A 152 11.47 16.38 2.97
#